data_0bb03be838d2b3ee7f894c9f78770710
#
_entry.id   0bb03be838d2b3ee7f894c9f78770710
#
_cell.length_a   1.000
_cell.length_b   1.000
_cell.length_c   1.000
_cell.angle_alpha   90.00
_cell.angle_beta   90.00
_cell.angle_gamma   90.00
#
_symmetry.space_group_name_H-M   'P 1'
#
loop_
_entity.id
_entity.type
_entity.pdbx_description
1 polymer ?
#
loop_
_entity_poly.entity_id
_entity_poly.type
_entity_poly.pdbx_seq_one_letter_code
_entity_poly.pdbx_strand_id
1 'polypeptide(L)'
;IGSFVVGLAALIMLVALVTGVIMHRKVFKEFFTFRPHKRTQRSALDLHNMTGVVALPFHFFFAFTGLVIFAAFYYFPVSGTLLKPLHDRHEVIEAEHTGLPHDEAGVPAELASVDAMVAEAKRIWAERDMAGEVGLLMIEHLGDANGYVSIYRAGSDRVALVGEGIHFKASTGEVLREEPPSDPVGAINEFLT
;
A
#
# COMPACT_ATOMS: atom_id res chain seq x y z
N ILE A 1 -15.22 5.38 -10.26
CA ILE A 1 -14.94 6.10 -11.54
C ILE A 1 -13.59 6.82 -11.45
N GLY A 2 -13.29 7.56 -10.35
CA GLY A 2 -12.04 8.31 -10.20
C GLY A 2 -10.78 7.45 -10.36
N SER A 3 -10.69 6.33 -9.66
CA SER A 3 -9.54 5.39 -9.73
C SER A 3 -9.32 4.86 -11.14
N PHE A 4 -10.41 4.59 -11.86
CA PHE A 4 -10.34 4.14 -13.25
C PHE A 4 -9.72 5.20 -14.17
N VAL A 5 -10.12 6.46 -14.03
CA VAL A 5 -9.57 7.57 -14.84
C VAL A 5 -8.08 7.77 -14.54
N VAL A 6 -7.68 7.71 -13.26
CA VAL A 6 -6.27 7.87 -12.84
C VAL A 6 -5.40 6.76 -13.43
N GLY A 7 -5.83 5.51 -13.34
CA GLY A 7 -5.05 4.41 -13.91
C GLY A 7 -4.98 4.47 -15.44
N LEU A 8 -6.07 4.85 -16.13
CA LEU A 8 -6.04 5.06 -17.58
C LEU A 8 -5.05 6.17 -17.95
N ALA A 9 -5.02 7.27 -17.21
CA ALA A 9 -4.05 8.35 -17.40
C ALA A 9 -2.60 7.86 -17.19
N ALA A 10 -2.34 7.04 -16.17
CA ALA A 10 -1.03 6.43 -15.91
C ALA A 10 -0.60 5.50 -17.08
N LEU A 11 -1.53 4.71 -17.61
CA LEU A 11 -1.28 3.85 -18.79
C LEU A 11 -0.92 4.67 -20.02
N ILE A 12 -1.70 5.70 -20.32
CA ILE A 12 -1.45 6.60 -21.46
C ILE A 12 -0.08 7.28 -21.28
N MET A 13 0.24 7.76 -20.08
CA MET A 13 1.53 8.37 -19.80
C MET A 13 2.68 7.38 -19.98
N LEU A 14 2.56 6.14 -19.54
CA LEU A 14 3.59 5.11 -19.70
C LEU A 14 3.82 4.80 -21.21
N VAL A 15 2.75 4.63 -21.97
CA VAL A 15 2.84 4.41 -23.43
C VAL A 15 3.49 5.61 -24.12
N ALA A 16 3.11 6.84 -23.74
CA ALA A 16 3.68 8.05 -24.32
C ALA A 16 5.18 8.20 -23.99
N LEU A 17 5.61 7.86 -22.76
CA LEU A 17 7.02 7.87 -22.37
C LEU A 17 7.84 6.87 -23.18
N VAL A 18 7.38 5.62 -23.28
CA VAL A 18 8.07 4.57 -24.03
C VAL A 18 8.15 4.93 -25.53
N THR A 19 7.04 5.33 -26.14
CA THR A 19 7.03 5.73 -27.56
C THR A 19 7.86 6.98 -27.79
N GLY A 20 7.82 7.97 -26.88
CA GLY A 20 8.66 9.16 -26.93
C GLY A 20 10.15 8.84 -26.95
N VAL A 21 10.60 7.94 -26.07
CA VAL A 21 12.01 7.47 -26.06
C VAL A 21 12.39 6.76 -27.35
N ILE A 22 11.52 5.89 -27.88
CA ILE A 22 11.79 5.17 -29.13
C ILE A 22 11.90 6.13 -30.32
N MET A 23 11.01 7.12 -30.40
CA MET A 23 10.98 8.10 -31.49
C MET A 23 12.14 9.10 -31.41
N HIS A 24 12.52 9.51 -30.20
CA HIS A 24 13.50 10.57 -29.96
C HIS A 24 14.83 10.05 -29.41
N ARG A 25 15.33 8.91 -29.88
CA ARG A 25 16.60 8.31 -29.41
C ARG A 25 17.82 9.26 -29.45
N LYS A 26 17.77 10.28 -30.31
CA LYS A 26 18.82 11.29 -30.43
C LYS A 26 18.87 12.25 -29.20
N VAL A 27 17.79 12.39 -28.45
CA VAL A 27 17.71 13.24 -27.24
C VAL A 27 18.77 12.82 -26.23
N PHE A 28 19.04 11.53 -26.04
CA PHE A 28 20.09 11.04 -25.15
C PHE A 28 21.51 11.43 -25.62
N LYS A 29 21.73 11.54 -26.94
CA LYS A 29 23.01 11.99 -27.50
C LYS A 29 23.22 13.50 -27.35
N GLU A 30 22.14 14.26 -27.41
CA GLU A 30 22.15 15.72 -27.34
C GLU A 30 22.00 16.23 -25.89
N PHE A 31 21.72 15.34 -24.94
CA PHE A 31 21.56 15.64 -23.53
C PHE A 31 22.72 16.41 -22.92
N PHE A 32 23.95 16.07 -23.31
CA PHE A 32 25.19 16.74 -22.85
C PHE A 32 25.57 17.98 -23.65
N THR A 33 24.77 18.40 -24.64
CA THR A 33 25.08 19.52 -25.53
C THR A 33 24.28 20.77 -25.19
N PHE A 34 24.25 21.18 -23.91
CA PHE A 34 23.68 22.48 -23.52
C PHE A 34 24.51 23.63 -24.10
N ARG A 35 23.86 24.51 -24.88
CA ARG A 35 24.51 25.64 -25.57
C ARG A 35 23.96 26.97 -25.09
N PRO A 36 24.43 27.50 -23.94
CA PRO A 36 23.84 28.68 -23.29
C PRO A 36 23.97 29.99 -24.09
N HIS A 37 24.88 30.05 -25.06
CA HIS A 37 25.18 31.26 -25.82
C HIS A 37 24.47 31.38 -27.18
N LYS A 38 23.47 30.54 -27.45
CA LYS A 38 22.66 30.66 -28.66
C LYS A 38 21.34 31.39 -28.39
N ARG A 39 20.61 31.73 -29.48
CA ARG A 39 19.30 32.42 -29.37
C ARG A 39 18.44 31.81 -28.26
N THR A 40 17.81 32.68 -27.44
CA THR A 40 17.02 32.36 -26.24
C THR A 40 16.07 31.16 -26.43
N GLN A 41 15.41 31.12 -27.60
CA GLN A 41 14.49 30.04 -27.96
C GLN A 41 15.19 28.65 -28.03
N ARG A 42 16.44 28.60 -28.53
CA ARG A 42 17.20 27.37 -28.66
C ARG A 42 17.73 26.88 -27.32
N SER A 43 18.18 27.83 -26.46
CA SER A 43 18.57 27.52 -25.07
C SER A 43 17.41 27.01 -24.25
N ALA A 44 16.21 27.55 -24.45
CA ALA A 44 15.00 27.08 -23.78
C ALA A 44 14.62 25.65 -24.19
N LEU A 45 14.73 25.32 -25.49
CA LEU A 45 14.50 23.96 -25.99
C LEU A 45 15.56 22.97 -25.47
N ASP A 46 16.84 23.36 -25.47
CA ASP A 46 17.92 22.53 -24.94
C ASP A 46 17.71 22.27 -23.43
N LEU A 47 17.30 23.29 -22.66
CA LEU A 47 16.97 23.17 -21.24
C LEU A 47 15.76 22.25 -21.02
N HIS A 48 14.70 22.43 -21.80
CA HIS A 48 13.50 21.59 -21.75
C HIS A 48 13.84 20.12 -22.03
N ASN A 49 14.62 19.84 -23.05
CA ASN A 49 15.06 18.49 -23.38
C ASN A 49 15.93 17.89 -22.26
N MET A 50 16.83 18.67 -21.71
CA MET A 50 17.70 18.23 -20.61
C MET A 50 16.90 17.89 -19.34
N THR A 51 16.00 18.78 -18.95
CA THR A 51 15.14 18.53 -17.78
C THR A 51 14.18 17.36 -18.02
N GLY A 52 13.64 17.24 -19.22
CA GLY A 52 12.79 16.13 -19.62
C GLY A 52 13.49 14.76 -19.54
N VAL A 53 14.75 14.68 -20.02
CA VAL A 53 15.54 13.44 -19.95
C VAL A 53 15.90 13.08 -18.52
N VAL A 54 16.26 14.06 -17.65
CA VAL A 54 16.52 13.81 -16.22
C VAL A 54 15.27 13.35 -15.50
N ALA A 55 14.14 13.95 -15.82
CA ALA A 55 12.86 13.61 -15.18
C ALA A 55 12.24 12.28 -15.70
N LEU A 56 12.68 11.80 -16.87
CA LEU A 56 12.09 10.63 -17.53
C LEU A 56 12.09 9.35 -16.68
N PRO A 57 13.18 8.95 -15.97
CA PRO A 57 13.17 7.79 -15.10
C PRO A 57 12.12 7.92 -13.99
N PHE A 58 12.00 9.10 -13.37
CA PHE A 58 11.03 9.34 -12.31
C PHE A 58 9.60 9.23 -12.83
N HIS A 59 9.30 9.84 -13.97
CA HIS A 59 7.98 9.74 -14.60
C HIS A 59 7.63 8.31 -15.00
N PHE A 60 8.63 7.56 -15.49
CA PHE A 60 8.45 6.15 -15.81
C PHE A 60 8.09 5.34 -14.55
N PHE A 61 8.86 5.48 -13.48
CA PHE A 61 8.60 4.77 -12.23
C PHE A 61 7.26 5.17 -11.61
N PHE A 62 6.91 6.45 -11.60
CA PHE A 62 5.61 6.90 -11.10
C PHE A 62 4.44 6.34 -11.90
N ALA A 63 4.52 6.37 -13.23
CA ALA A 63 3.48 5.81 -14.08
C ALA A 63 3.39 4.29 -13.93
N PHE A 64 4.52 3.61 -13.86
CA PHE A 64 4.60 2.16 -13.69
C PHE A 64 4.05 1.71 -12.34
N THR A 65 4.53 2.30 -11.24
CA THR A 65 4.06 1.95 -9.89
C THR A 65 2.60 2.30 -9.70
N GLY A 66 2.14 3.46 -10.19
CA GLY A 66 0.73 3.81 -10.19
C GLY A 66 -0.11 2.78 -10.94
N LEU A 67 0.35 2.32 -12.10
CA LEU A 67 -0.34 1.29 -12.86
C LEU A 67 -0.37 -0.06 -12.11
N VAL A 68 0.72 -0.44 -11.43
CA VAL A 68 0.78 -1.67 -10.62
C VAL A 68 -0.22 -1.60 -9.46
N ILE A 69 -0.26 -0.48 -8.74
CA ILE A 69 -1.21 -0.26 -7.63
C ILE A 69 -2.66 -0.37 -8.13
N PHE A 70 -2.95 0.21 -9.30
CA PHE A 70 -4.28 0.14 -9.89
C PHE A 70 -4.52 -1.11 -10.75
N ALA A 71 -3.53 -1.98 -10.92
CA ALA A 71 -3.67 -3.20 -11.72
C ALA A 71 -4.82 -4.08 -11.22
N ALA A 72 -5.01 -4.19 -9.90
CA ALA A 72 -6.12 -4.93 -9.30
C ALA A 72 -7.49 -4.44 -9.81
N PHE A 73 -7.67 -3.13 -9.98
CA PHE A 73 -8.92 -2.54 -10.47
C PHE A 73 -9.16 -2.74 -11.97
N TYR A 74 -8.09 -2.85 -12.77
CA TYR A 74 -8.20 -3.03 -14.22
C TYR A 74 -8.24 -4.48 -14.64
N TYR A 75 -7.50 -5.33 -13.93
CA TYR A 75 -7.38 -6.74 -14.28
C TYR A 75 -8.49 -7.58 -13.67
N PHE A 76 -9.18 -7.10 -12.64
CA PHE A 76 -10.21 -7.87 -11.95
C PHE A 76 -11.32 -8.40 -12.89
N PRO A 77 -11.83 -7.65 -13.90
CA PRO A 77 -12.80 -8.18 -14.82
C PRO A 77 -12.22 -9.21 -15.82
N VAL A 78 -10.91 -9.11 -16.13
CA VAL A 78 -10.23 -9.97 -17.11
C VAL A 78 -9.47 -11.10 -16.42
N SER A 79 -9.01 -10.87 -15.21
CA SER A 79 -8.13 -11.78 -14.46
C SER A 79 -8.87 -12.67 -13.47
N GLY A 80 -10.17 -12.46 -13.24
CA GLY A 80 -10.97 -13.31 -12.37
C GLY A 80 -10.89 -14.80 -12.71
N THR A 81 -10.49 -15.11 -13.96
CA THR A 81 -10.22 -16.50 -14.39
C THR A 81 -8.74 -16.86 -14.45
N LEU A 82 -7.86 -15.92 -14.81
CA LEU A 82 -6.43 -16.20 -15.04
C LEU A 82 -5.56 -15.98 -13.80
N LEU A 83 -5.89 -14.98 -12.99
CA LEU A 83 -5.11 -14.66 -11.77
C LEU A 83 -5.78 -15.13 -10.47
N LYS A 84 -6.99 -15.70 -10.56
CA LYS A 84 -7.67 -16.26 -9.39
C LYS A 84 -6.76 -17.19 -8.56
N PRO A 85 -6.00 -18.12 -9.16
CA PRO A 85 -5.11 -18.99 -8.37
C PRO A 85 -3.98 -18.24 -7.65
N LEU A 86 -3.55 -17.08 -8.19
CA LEU A 86 -2.54 -16.24 -7.54
C LEU A 86 -3.14 -15.41 -6.41
N HIS A 87 -4.37 -14.94 -6.60
CA HIS A 87 -5.13 -14.21 -5.59
C HIS A 87 -5.49 -15.12 -4.42
N ASP A 88 -6.11 -16.27 -4.69
CA ASP A 88 -6.47 -17.27 -3.68
C ASP A 88 -5.23 -17.71 -2.86
N ARG A 89 -4.07 -17.84 -3.53
CA ARG A 89 -2.81 -18.18 -2.85
C ARG A 89 -2.26 -17.04 -1.99
N HIS A 90 -2.42 -15.79 -2.43
CA HIS A 90 -2.01 -14.62 -1.66
C HIS A 90 -2.85 -14.49 -0.40
N GLU A 91 -4.16 -14.65 -0.50
CA GLU A 91 -5.10 -14.63 0.61
C GLU A 91 -4.76 -15.71 1.66
N VAL A 92 -4.46 -16.93 1.22
CA VAL A 92 -4.04 -18.03 2.13
C VAL A 92 -2.72 -17.69 2.84
N ILE A 93 -1.74 -17.16 2.11
CA ILE A 93 -0.45 -16.76 2.68
C ILE A 93 -0.63 -15.63 3.69
N GLU A 94 -1.46 -14.64 3.37
CA GLU A 94 -1.75 -13.52 4.26
C GLU A 94 -2.45 -13.99 5.54
N ALA A 95 -3.45 -14.88 5.43
CA ALA A 95 -4.12 -15.46 6.58
C ALA A 95 -3.17 -16.31 7.44
N GLU A 96 -2.27 -17.09 6.82
CA GLU A 96 -1.24 -17.84 7.54
C GLU A 96 -0.23 -16.92 8.25
N HIS A 97 0.17 -15.81 7.62
CA HIS A 97 1.08 -14.84 8.20
C HIS A 97 0.47 -13.99 9.31
N THR A 98 -0.75 -13.51 9.09
CA THR A 98 -1.44 -12.64 10.05
C THR A 98 -2.10 -13.43 11.18
N GLY A 99 -2.48 -14.68 10.94
CA GLY A 99 -3.29 -15.48 11.85
C GLY A 99 -4.71 -14.92 12.03
N LEU A 100 -5.11 -13.95 11.17
CA LEU A 100 -6.45 -13.37 11.20
C LEU A 100 -7.35 -14.10 10.20
N PRO A 101 -8.64 -14.29 10.50
CA PRO A 101 -9.58 -14.92 9.59
C PRO A 101 -9.77 -14.06 8.34
N HIS A 102 -9.62 -14.66 7.16
CA HIS A 102 -9.86 -13.97 5.90
C HIS A 102 -11.30 -14.07 5.43
N ASP A 103 -11.95 -15.22 5.69
CA ASP A 103 -13.31 -15.52 5.27
C ASP A 103 -14.29 -15.53 6.44
N GLU A 104 -15.57 -15.25 6.16
CA GLU A 104 -16.66 -15.46 7.10
C GLU A 104 -16.82 -16.94 7.40
N ALA A 105 -17.03 -17.27 8.68
CA ALA A 105 -17.38 -18.63 9.10
C ALA A 105 -18.83 -19.01 8.71
N GLY A 106 -19.66 -18.02 8.42
CA GLY A 106 -21.10 -18.21 8.20
C GLY A 106 -21.88 -18.54 9.47
N VAL A 107 -21.26 -18.32 10.64
CA VAL A 107 -21.85 -18.60 11.96
C VAL A 107 -22.10 -17.26 12.66
N PRO A 108 -23.36 -16.91 12.96
CA PRO A 108 -23.67 -15.65 13.63
C PRO A 108 -23.01 -15.55 15.01
N ALA A 109 -22.43 -14.39 15.30
CA ALA A 109 -21.84 -14.07 16.60
C ALA A 109 -22.11 -12.59 16.96
N GLU A 110 -22.38 -12.33 18.23
CA GLU A 110 -22.59 -10.97 18.71
C GLU A 110 -21.26 -10.23 18.91
N LEU A 111 -21.26 -8.92 18.65
CA LEU A 111 -20.12 -8.08 18.89
C LEU A 111 -19.97 -7.79 20.40
N ALA A 112 -18.79 -8.07 20.94
CA ALA A 112 -18.42 -7.69 22.31
C ALA A 112 -18.19 -6.16 22.41
N SER A 113 -17.92 -5.68 23.63
CA SER A 113 -17.74 -4.25 23.88
C SER A 113 -16.49 -3.71 23.16
N VAL A 114 -16.69 -2.90 22.14
CA VAL A 114 -15.60 -2.18 21.42
C VAL A 114 -14.88 -1.21 22.36
N ASP A 115 -15.61 -0.56 23.30
CA ASP A 115 -14.99 0.34 24.27
C ASP A 115 -13.99 -0.39 25.19
N ALA A 116 -14.30 -1.65 25.56
CA ALA A 116 -13.40 -2.48 26.32
C ALA A 116 -12.13 -2.84 25.51
N MET A 117 -12.29 -3.15 24.22
CA MET A 117 -11.16 -3.44 23.32
C MET A 117 -10.28 -2.19 23.13
N VAL A 118 -10.88 -1.01 22.98
CA VAL A 118 -10.14 0.27 22.91
C VAL A 118 -9.36 0.54 24.20
N ALA A 119 -9.97 0.31 25.36
CA ALA A 119 -9.28 0.48 26.64
C ALA A 119 -8.10 -0.47 26.78
N GLU A 120 -8.27 -1.73 26.38
CA GLU A 120 -7.23 -2.75 26.41
C GLU A 120 -6.09 -2.42 25.42
N ALA A 121 -6.40 -1.98 24.19
CA ALA A 121 -5.39 -1.55 23.22
C ALA A 121 -4.53 -0.40 23.78
N LYS A 122 -5.17 0.62 24.36
CA LYS A 122 -4.45 1.72 25.03
C LYS A 122 -3.58 1.25 26.19
N ARG A 123 -4.04 0.29 26.96
CA ARG A 123 -3.26 -0.32 28.06
C ARG A 123 -2.00 -1.03 27.52
N ILE A 124 -2.16 -1.86 26.48
CA ILE A 124 -1.05 -2.59 25.85
C ILE A 124 -0.03 -1.61 25.28
N TRP A 125 -0.46 -0.56 24.57
CA TRP A 125 0.46 0.46 24.06
C TRP A 125 1.20 1.21 25.18
N ALA A 126 0.52 1.53 26.29
CA ALA A 126 1.15 2.21 27.43
C ALA A 126 2.23 1.33 28.08
N GLU A 127 2.01 0.03 28.22
CA GLU A 127 2.99 -0.93 28.77
C GLU A 127 4.25 -1.07 27.89
N ARG A 128 4.15 -0.68 26.61
CA ARG A 128 5.26 -0.71 25.65
C ARG A 128 5.93 0.64 25.42
N ASP A 129 5.68 1.62 26.26
CA ASP A 129 6.12 3.01 26.07
C ASP A 129 5.65 3.62 24.73
N MET A 130 4.50 3.14 24.20
CA MET A 130 3.86 3.61 22.99
C MET A 130 2.48 4.25 23.25
N ALA A 131 2.29 4.87 24.42
CA ALA A 131 1.01 5.48 24.77
C ALA A 131 0.53 6.43 23.67
N GLY A 132 -0.76 6.38 23.32
CA GLY A 132 -1.33 7.21 22.25
C GLY A 132 -2.83 7.05 22.13
N GLU A 133 -3.40 7.84 21.24
CA GLU A 133 -4.83 7.79 20.93
C GLU A 133 -5.11 6.83 19.76
N VAL A 134 -6.36 6.41 19.65
CA VAL A 134 -6.81 5.59 18.52
C VAL A 134 -6.88 6.46 17.26
N GLY A 135 -6.20 6.04 16.20
CA GLY A 135 -6.19 6.70 14.90
C GLY A 135 -7.17 6.08 13.91
N LEU A 136 -7.28 4.75 13.94
CA LEU A 136 -8.17 4.01 13.04
C LEU A 136 -8.73 2.80 13.78
N LEU A 137 -10.00 2.51 13.57
CA LEU A 137 -10.67 1.31 14.02
C LEU A 137 -11.38 0.69 12.80
N MET A 138 -11.14 -0.59 12.59
CA MET A 138 -11.75 -1.37 11.53
C MET A 138 -12.45 -2.59 12.14
N ILE A 139 -13.59 -2.95 11.59
CA ILE A 139 -14.32 -4.16 11.97
C ILE A 139 -14.51 -4.99 10.73
N GLU A 140 -13.95 -6.18 10.72
CA GLU A 140 -14.08 -7.14 9.65
C GLU A 140 -15.08 -8.23 10.05
N HIS A 141 -15.84 -8.75 9.09
CA HIS A 141 -16.83 -9.82 9.27
C HIS A 141 -17.80 -9.57 10.44
N LEU A 142 -18.35 -8.35 10.52
CA LEU A 142 -19.26 -7.96 11.58
C LEU A 142 -20.47 -8.89 11.68
N GLY A 143 -20.70 -9.47 12.85
CA GLY A 143 -21.81 -10.40 13.09
C GLY A 143 -21.49 -11.86 12.81
N ASP A 144 -20.24 -12.18 12.47
CA ASP A 144 -19.75 -13.52 12.21
C ASP A 144 -18.78 -14.01 13.29
N ALA A 145 -18.68 -15.32 13.47
CA ALA A 145 -17.76 -15.94 14.44
C ALA A 145 -16.28 -15.69 14.10
N ASN A 146 -15.95 -15.45 12.84
CA ASN A 146 -14.63 -15.06 12.37
C ASN A 146 -14.43 -13.53 12.41
N GLY A 147 -15.40 -12.77 12.91
CA GLY A 147 -15.29 -11.32 13.03
C GLY A 147 -14.13 -10.89 13.95
N TYR A 148 -13.41 -9.84 13.54
CA TYR A 148 -12.36 -9.24 14.36
C TYR A 148 -12.38 -7.71 14.27
N VAL A 149 -11.82 -7.08 15.30
CA VAL A 149 -11.70 -5.63 15.43
C VAL A 149 -10.23 -5.27 15.44
N SER A 150 -9.80 -4.46 14.48
CA SER A 150 -8.44 -3.94 14.38
C SER A 150 -8.41 -2.50 14.86
N ILE A 151 -7.56 -2.22 15.84
CA ILE A 151 -7.42 -0.89 16.46
C ILE A 151 -5.98 -0.44 16.25
N TYR A 152 -5.79 0.64 15.50
CA TYR A 152 -4.49 1.22 15.19
C TYR A 152 -4.25 2.52 15.96
N ARG A 153 -3.03 2.71 16.45
CA ARG A 153 -2.60 3.91 17.16
C ARG A 153 -2.51 5.11 16.20
N ALA A 154 -2.89 6.30 16.67
CA ALA A 154 -2.72 7.55 15.95
C ALA A 154 -1.28 8.04 16.03
N GLY A 155 -0.67 8.23 14.89
CA GLY A 155 0.72 8.69 14.78
C GLY A 155 1.72 7.61 15.19
N SER A 156 2.94 7.74 14.70
CA SER A 156 4.06 6.92 15.14
C SER A 156 5.26 7.82 15.37
N ASP A 157 5.91 7.70 16.52
CA ASP A 157 7.16 8.38 16.84
C ASP A 157 8.37 7.65 16.21
N ARG A 158 8.09 6.54 15.53
CA ARG A 158 9.08 5.69 14.86
C ARG A 158 8.80 5.63 13.38
N VAL A 159 9.84 5.44 12.59
CA VAL A 159 9.68 5.02 11.19
C VAL A 159 9.31 3.54 11.22
N ALA A 160 8.01 3.28 11.39
CA ALA A 160 7.49 1.92 11.38
C ALA A 160 7.13 1.55 9.94
N LEU A 161 7.64 0.41 9.49
CA LEU A 161 7.23 -0.21 8.22
C LEU A 161 5.91 -0.97 8.36
N VAL A 162 5.53 -1.29 9.61
CA VAL A 162 4.30 -2.00 9.99
C VAL A 162 3.46 -1.10 10.87
N GLY A 163 2.15 -1.17 10.76
CA GLY A 163 1.21 -0.43 11.60
C GLY A 163 1.33 -0.84 13.08
N GLU A 164 1.07 0.10 13.98
CA GLU A 164 0.99 -0.18 15.42
C GLU A 164 -0.46 -0.53 15.75
N GLY A 165 -0.83 -1.79 15.52
CA GLY A 165 -2.20 -2.30 15.64
C GLY A 165 -2.37 -3.39 16.70
N ILE A 166 -3.57 -3.48 17.26
CA ILE A 166 -4.00 -4.61 18.08
C ILE A 166 -5.28 -5.16 17.47
N HIS A 167 -5.31 -6.47 17.25
CA HIS A 167 -6.44 -7.17 16.65
C HIS A 167 -7.15 -8.01 17.70
N PHE A 168 -8.45 -7.82 17.81
CA PHE A 168 -9.30 -8.50 18.80
C PHE A 168 -10.32 -9.38 18.11
N LYS A 169 -10.64 -10.52 18.69
CA LYS A 169 -11.79 -11.30 18.28
C LYS A 169 -13.08 -10.52 18.58
N ALA A 170 -13.88 -10.25 17.56
CA ALA A 170 -15.05 -9.39 17.68
C ALA A 170 -16.08 -9.91 18.71
N SER A 171 -16.25 -11.24 18.82
CA SER A 171 -17.23 -11.87 19.69
C SER A 171 -16.81 -11.95 21.16
N THR A 172 -15.52 -11.94 21.47
CA THR A 172 -15.03 -12.15 22.85
C THR A 172 -14.21 -10.99 23.39
N GLY A 173 -13.61 -10.17 22.52
CA GLY A 173 -12.63 -9.14 22.90
C GLY A 173 -11.25 -9.71 23.23
N GLU A 174 -11.00 -10.99 22.94
CA GLU A 174 -9.69 -11.60 23.10
C GLU A 174 -8.70 -11.04 22.09
N VAL A 175 -7.46 -10.77 22.51
CA VAL A 175 -6.38 -10.32 21.61
C VAL A 175 -5.95 -11.48 20.72
N LEU A 176 -6.09 -11.31 19.43
CA LEU A 176 -5.65 -12.28 18.42
C LEU A 176 -4.21 -12.03 18.00
N ARG A 177 -3.86 -10.75 17.80
CA ARG A 177 -2.54 -10.33 17.30
C ARG A 177 -2.19 -8.93 17.79
N GLU A 178 -0.92 -8.69 17.97
CA GLU A 178 -0.32 -7.40 18.30
C GLU A 178 0.74 -7.02 17.27
N GLU A 179 0.69 -5.80 16.75
CA GLU A 179 1.64 -5.26 15.79
C GLU A 179 2.32 -4.00 16.35
N PRO A 180 3.65 -3.89 16.36
CA PRO A 180 4.62 -4.96 16.10
C PRO A 180 4.56 -6.05 17.20
N PRO A 181 5.01 -7.29 16.89
CA PRO A 181 5.05 -8.36 17.88
C PRO A 181 5.82 -7.96 19.13
N SER A 182 5.39 -8.48 20.28
CA SER A 182 6.03 -8.18 21.58
C SER A 182 7.41 -8.83 21.73
N ASP A 183 7.66 -9.91 20.98
CA ASP A 183 8.93 -10.63 21.02
C ASP A 183 9.91 -10.17 19.93
N PRO A 184 11.22 -10.06 20.22
CA PRO A 184 12.21 -9.61 19.25
C PRO A 184 12.36 -10.52 18.01
N VAL A 185 12.07 -11.81 18.17
CA VAL A 185 12.18 -12.80 17.08
C VAL A 185 11.03 -12.64 16.11
N GLY A 186 9.79 -12.46 16.63
CA GLY A 186 8.62 -12.15 15.81
C GLY A 186 8.79 -10.86 15.03
N ALA A 187 9.31 -9.81 15.66
CA ALA A 187 9.59 -8.53 15.01
C ALA A 187 10.63 -8.64 13.87
N ILE A 188 11.65 -9.49 14.02
CA ILE A 188 12.65 -9.73 12.97
C ILE A 188 12.03 -10.53 11.82
N ASN A 189 11.24 -11.55 12.12
CA ASN A 189 10.59 -12.36 11.10
C ASN A 189 9.60 -11.52 10.27
N GLU A 190 8.83 -10.64 10.90
CA GLU A 190 7.90 -9.75 10.22
C GLU A 190 8.62 -8.71 9.34
N PHE A 191 9.83 -8.30 9.71
CA PHE A 191 10.67 -7.42 8.88
C PHE A 191 11.29 -8.13 7.67
N LEU A 192 11.50 -9.45 7.73
CA LEU A 192 12.17 -10.24 6.68
C LEU A 192 11.19 -10.89 5.67
N THR A 193 9.90 -10.87 5.93
CA THR A 193 8.86 -11.42 5.06
C THR A 193 8.08 -10.34 4.33
#